data_2f8378b33811a9546eb08b52232697f1
#
_entry.id   2f8378b33811a9546eb08b52232697f1
#
_cell.length_a   1.000
_cell.length_b   1.000
_cell.length_c   1.000
_cell.angle_alpha   90.00
_cell.angle_beta   90.00
_cell.angle_gamma   90.00
#
_symmetry.space_group_name_H-M   'P 1'
#
loop_
_entity.id
_entity.type
_entity.pdbx_description
1 polymer ?
#
loop_
_entity_poly.entity_id
_entity_poly.type
_entity_poly.pdbx_seq_one_letter_code
_entity_poly.pdbx_strand_id
1 'polypeptide(L)'
;MRAAALAATMTELADAGYASLTLDGVARRAGVHKTTLYRRWGTREAIVLEAMLEYASERVPIPDTGSLHDDLLALASSAAATATTPQGEAMVRAVAAAGGHDAALAAANHRFWTERLALDGEIVKRAVARGDARPDVDPVEVIEAVLGPIYFRLLVTGNRPGRAFIERIVDLAAGGATASCEPRT
;
A
#
# COMPACT_ATOMS: atom_id res chain seq x y z
N MET A 1 6.69 5.40 -22.50
CA MET A 1 8.03 5.37 -21.88
C MET A 1 7.95 5.31 -20.34
N ARG A 2 7.30 6.28 -19.62
CA ARG A 2 7.13 6.24 -18.15
C ARG A 2 6.46 4.92 -17.69
N ALA A 3 5.28 4.61 -18.18
CA ALA A 3 4.55 3.41 -17.80
C ALA A 3 5.36 2.11 -18.04
N ALA A 4 6.07 2.02 -19.18
CA ALA A 4 6.92 0.87 -19.48
C ALA A 4 8.09 0.73 -18.47
N ALA A 5 8.70 1.84 -18.03
CA ALA A 5 9.75 1.82 -17.03
C ALA A 5 9.22 1.41 -15.65
N LEU A 6 8.06 1.91 -15.22
CA LEU A 6 7.44 1.54 -13.94
C LEU A 6 7.00 0.07 -13.92
N ALA A 7 6.38 -0.41 -15.00
CA ALA A 7 6.03 -1.83 -15.13
C ALA A 7 7.27 -2.75 -15.13
N ALA A 8 8.34 -2.36 -15.84
CA ALA A 8 9.61 -3.07 -15.81
C ALA A 8 10.25 -3.07 -14.41
N THR A 9 10.13 -1.98 -13.66
CA THR A 9 10.61 -1.89 -12.28
C THR A 9 9.90 -2.89 -11.37
N MET A 10 8.57 -2.98 -11.45
CA MET A 10 7.81 -3.95 -10.66
C MET A 10 8.16 -5.41 -11.04
N THR A 11 8.44 -5.66 -12.31
CA THR A 11 8.86 -7.00 -12.77
C THR A 11 10.28 -7.32 -12.28
N GLU A 12 11.24 -6.38 -12.40
CA GLU A 12 12.61 -6.58 -11.84
C GLU A 12 12.58 -6.79 -10.33
N LEU A 13 11.71 -6.04 -9.63
CA LEU A 13 11.53 -6.21 -8.18
C LEU A 13 11.00 -7.61 -7.83
N ALA A 14 10.08 -8.15 -8.64
CA ALA A 14 9.55 -9.49 -8.45
C ALA A 14 10.56 -10.59 -8.76
N ASP A 15 11.33 -10.45 -9.85
CA ASP A 15 12.26 -11.47 -10.34
C ASP A 15 13.55 -11.51 -9.51
N ALA A 16 14.15 -10.35 -9.24
CA ALA A 16 15.50 -10.23 -8.66
C ALA A 16 15.54 -9.66 -7.24
N GLY A 17 14.43 -9.11 -6.75
CA GLY A 17 14.34 -8.42 -5.46
C GLY A 17 15.01 -7.04 -5.47
N TYR A 18 14.72 -6.25 -4.42
CA TYR A 18 15.23 -4.87 -4.31
C TYR A 18 16.77 -4.78 -4.31
N ALA A 19 17.45 -5.69 -3.61
CA ALA A 19 18.91 -5.65 -3.49
C ALA A 19 19.63 -5.74 -4.84
N SER A 20 19.09 -6.49 -5.79
CA SER A 20 19.67 -6.72 -7.13
C SER A 20 19.13 -5.77 -8.20
N LEU A 21 18.09 -4.98 -7.89
CA LEU A 21 17.48 -4.06 -8.83
C LEU A 21 18.41 -2.90 -9.15
N THR A 22 18.59 -2.64 -10.47
CA THR A 22 19.41 -1.53 -10.99
C THR A 22 18.66 -0.76 -12.06
N LEU A 23 18.94 0.56 -12.18
CA LEU A 23 18.37 1.37 -13.27
C LEU A 23 18.76 0.85 -14.67
N ASP A 24 19.96 0.27 -14.82
CA ASP A 24 20.40 -0.34 -16.08
C ASP A 24 19.60 -1.61 -16.41
N GLY A 25 19.26 -2.43 -15.40
CA GLY A 25 18.38 -3.60 -15.54
C GLY A 25 16.97 -3.19 -15.97
N VAL A 26 16.40 -2.21 -15.29
CA VAL A 26 15.09 -1.63 -15.62
C VAL A 26 15.10 -1.06 -17.05
N ALA A 27 16.13 -0.30 -17.43
CA ALA A 27 16.24 0.29 -18.77
C ALA A 27 16.25 -0.78 -19.87
N ARG A 28 17.03 -1.83 -19.68
CA ARG A 28 17.12 -2.98 -20.61
C ARG A 28 15.77 -3.68 -20.73
N ARG A 29 15.08 -3.96 -19.62
CA ARG A 29 13.77 -4.62 -19.62
C ARG A 29 12.69 -3.75 -20.24
N ALA A 30 12.71 -2.45 -19.98
CA ALA A 30 11.74 -1.48 -20.52
C ALA A 30 11.99 -1.12 -22.00
N GLY A 31 13.13 -1.52 -22.58
CA GLY A 31 13.51 -1.14 -23.94
C GLY A 31 13.78 0.36 -24.09
N VAL A 32 14.28 1.03 -23.04
CA VAL A 32 14.56 2.48 -23.06
C VAL A 32 16.02 2.78 -22.77
N HIS A 33 16.50 3.93 -23.21
CA HIS A 33 17.86 4.36 -22.94
C HIS A 33 18.07 4.65 -21.45
N LYS A 34 19.13 4.11 -20.85
CA LYS A 34 19.46 4.29 -19.44
C LYS A 34 19.58 5.78 -19.03
N THR A 35 20.15 6.62 -19.90
CA THR A 35 20.26 8.05 -19.68
C THR A 35 18.91 8.72 -19.44
N THR A 36 17.84 8.18 -20.03
CA THR A 36 16.47 8.69 -19.82
C THR A 36 15.98 8.39 -18.41
N LEU A 37 16.28 7.20 -17.88
CA LEU A 37 15.91 6.82 -16.51
C LEU A 37 16.70 7.65 -15.50
N TYR A 38 18.04 7.76 -15.69
CA TYR A 38 18.89 8.56 -14.80
C TYR A 38 18.47 10.02 -14.77
N ARG A 39 18.11 10.60 -15.92
CA ARG A 39 17.64 11.99 -15.99
C ARG A 39 16.31 12.20 -15.28
N ARG A 40 15.38 11.19 -15.31
CA ARG A 40 14.04 11.33 -14.76
C ARG A 40 13.98 11.00 -13.28
N TRP A 41 14.60 9.91 -12.87
CA TRP A 41 14.51 9.39 -11.50
C TRP A 41 15.78 9.56 -10.68
N GLY A 42 16.95 9.56 -11.32
CA GLY A 42 18.24 9.72 -10.67
C GLY A 42 18.69 8.49 -9.88
N THR A 43 17.83 7.94 -9.05
CA THR A 43 18.13 6.81 -8.17
C THR A 43 17.14 5.65 -8.35
N ARG A 44 17.54 4.45 -7.91
CA ARG A 44 16.66 3.28 -7.92
C ARG A 44 15.50 3.42 -6.93
N GLU A 45 15.74 4.08 -5.79
CA GLU A 45 14.73 4.32 -4.76
C GLU A 45 13.58 5.17 -5.31
N ALA A 46 13.91 6.20 -6.09
CA ALA A 46 12.92 7.10 -6.69
C ALA A 46 12.02 6.38 -7.71
N ILE A 47 12.60 5.54 -8.58
CA ILE A 47 11.79 4.80 -9.56
C ILE A 47 11.00 3.67 -8.89
N VAL A 48 11.55 3.01 -7.88
CA VAL A 48 10.86 1.97 -7.12
C VAL A 48 9.66 2.57 -6.37
N LEU A 49 9.85 3.71 -5.68
CA LEU A 49 8.76 4.42 -5.02
C LEU A 49 7.63 4.77 -6.01
N GLU A 50 7.97 5.41 -7.14
CA GLU A 50 6.95 5.78 -8.15
C GLU A 50 6.27 4.53 -8.74
N ALA A 51 7.01 3.45 -8.97
CA ALA A 51 6.45 2.19 -9.47
C ALA A 51 5.50 1.53 -8.46
N MET A 52 5.84 1.54 -7.19
CA MET A 52 4.98 0.99 -6.12
C MET A 52 3.70 1.81 -5.95
N LEU A 53 3.79 3.15 -5.98
CA LEU A 53 2.62 4.03 -5.90
C LEU A 53 1.67 3.82 -7.09
N GLU A 54 2.21 3.78 -8.32
CA GLU A 54 1.43 3.50 -9.54
C GLU A 54 0.76 2.13 -9.47
N TYR A 55 1.51 1.09 -9.11
CA TYR A 55 1.02 -0.28 -8.99
C TYR A 55 -0.09 -0.41 -7.95
N ALA A 56 0.08 0.23 -6.78
CA ALA A 56 -0.93 0.26 -5.74
C ALA A 56 -2.17 1.04 -6.19
N SER A 57 -2.00 2.19 -6.84
CA SER A 57 -3.11 3.03 -7.33
C SER A 57 -3.99 2.30 -8.37
N GLU A 58 -3.36 1.54 -9.27
CA GLU A 58 -4.09 0.79 -10.30
C GLU A 58 -4.86 -0.42 -9.75
N ARG A 59 -4.35 -1.06 -8.69
CA ARG A 59 -4.86 -2.34 -8.20
C ARG A 59 -5.67 -2.25 -6.91
N VAL A 60 -5.47 -1.19 -6.16
CA VAL A 60 -6.20 -0.91 -4.92
C VAL A 60 -6.88 0.45 -5.08
N PRO A 61 -7.96 0.52 -5.84
CA PRO A 61 -8.73 1.76 -6.01
C PRO A 61 -9.33 2.18 -4.68
N ILE A 62 -9.63 3.48 -4.55
CA ILE A 62 -10.31 4.03 -3.38
C ILE A 62 -11.83 3.85 -3.59
N PRO A 63 -12.50 2.96 -2.82
CA PRO A 63 -13.91 2.70 -2.99
C PRO A 63 -14.77 3.90 -2.56
N ASP A 64 -15.98 3.99 -3.13
CA ASP A 64 -17.01 4.96 -2.75
C ASP A 64 -18.39 4.32 -2.93
N THR A 65 -18.71 3.37 -2.03
CA THR A 65 -19.96 2.59 -2.06
C THR A 65 -21.11 3.32 -1.36
N GLY A 66 -20.79 4.35 -0.57
CA GLY A 66 -21.74 5.04 0.30
C GLY A 66 -21.83 4.46 1.72
N SER A 67 -21.01 3.46 2.07
CA SER A 67 -20.95 2.80 3.38
C SER A 67 -19.50 2.69 3.83
N LEU A 68 -19.19 3.12 5.07
CA LEU A 68 -17.84 2.97 5.63
C LEU A 68 -17.41 1.50 5.63
N HIS A 69 -18.28 0.61 6.09
CA HIS A 69 -17.97 -0.82 6.18
C HIS A 69 -17.64 -1.42 4.80
N ASP A 70 -18.47 -1.15 3.80
CA ASP A 70 -18.29 -1.72 2.47
C ASP A 70 -17.07 -1.13 1.76
N ASP A 71 -16.79 0.16 1.96
CA ASP A 71 -15.58 0.82 1.47
C ASP A 71 -14.32 0.19 2.10
N LEU A 72 -14.29 0.00 3.42
CA LEU A 72 -13.18 -0.66 4.11
C LEU A 72 -13.01 -2.12 3.68
N LEU A 73 -14.11 -2.84 3.47
CA LEU A 73 -14.09 -4.24 3.00
C LEU A 73 -13.53 -4.35 1.57
N ALA A 74 -13.93 -3.45 0.69
CA ALA A 74 -13.44 -3.39 -0.68
C ALA A 74 -11.94 -3.02 -0.72
N LEU A 75 -11.50 -2.02 0.07
CA LEU A 75 -10.11 -1.65 0.22
C LEU A 75 -9.26 -2.83 0.71
N ALA A 76 -9.65 -3.45 1.84
CA ALA A 76 -8.94 -4.56 2.46
C ALA A 76 -8.82 -5.77 1.52
N SER A 77 -9.91 -6.08 0.81
CA SER A 77 -9.95 -7.20 -0.14
C SER A 77 -9.02 -6.95 -1.33
N SER A 78 -9.03 -5.74 -1.89
CA SER A 78 -8.16 -5.34 -3.00
C SER A 78 -6.69 -5.32 -2.57
N ALA A 79 -6.38 -4.79 -1.38
CA ALA A 79 -5.03 -4.78 -0.81
C ALA A 79 -4.50 -6.20 -0.59
N ALA A 80 -5.30 -7.09 0.02
CA ALA A 80 -4.93 -8.49 0.25
C ALA A 80 -4.70 -9.26 -1.06
N ALA A 81 -5.58 -9.09 -2.05
CA ALA A 81 -5.45 -9.70 -3.37
C ALA A 81 -4.18 -9.20 -4.08
N THR A 82 -3.93 -7.90 -4.06
CA THR A 82 -2.74 -7.28 -4.65
C THR A 82 -1.46 -7.76 -3.97
N ALA A 83 -1.41 -7.77 -2.64
CA ALA A 83 -0.24 -8.17 -1.86
C ALA A 83 0.15 -9.65 -2.04
N THR A 84 -0.75 -10.48 -2.55
CA THR A 84 -0.50 -11.91 -2.82
C THR A 84 -0.14 -12.21 -4.28
N THR A 85 -0.03 -11.21 -5.15
CA THR A 85 0.54 -11.34 -6.50
C THR A 85 2.08 -11.38 -6.44
N PRO A 86 2.80 -11.92 -7.44
CA PRO A 86 4.27 -11.91 -7.43
C PRO A 86 4.88 -10.51 -7.22
N GLN A 87 4.35 -9.50 -7.90
CA GLN A 87 4.80 -8.11 -7.75
C GLN A 87 4.44 -7.53 -6.37
N GLY A 88 3.22 -7.81 -5.88
CA GLY A 88 2.76 -7.39 -4.56
C GLY A 88 3.58 -8.02 -3.44
N GLU A 89 3.86 -9.32 -3.51
CA GLU A 89 4.76 -10.00 -2.55
C GLU A 89 6.17 -9.40 -2.57
N ALA A 90 6.71 -9.06 -3.75
CA ALA A 90 8.00 -8.41 -3.85
C ALA A 90 8.00 -7.01 -3.24
N MET A 91 6.92 -6.24 -3.47
CA MET A 91 6.70 -4.94 -2.85
C MET A 91 6.66 -5.06 -1.32
N VAL A 92 5.86 -5.98 -0.79
CA VAL A 92 5.74 -6.22 0.66
C VAL A 92 7.09 -6.62 1.27
N ARG A 93 7.89 -7.46 0.58
CA ARG A 93 9.26 -7.81 1.02
C ARG A 93 10.21 -6.61 0.98
N ALA A 94 10.13 -5.76 -0.05
CA ALA A 94 10.94 -4.55 -0.14
C ALA A 94 10.63 -3.57 1.01
N VAL A 95 9.35 -3.41 1.33
CA VAL A 95 8.87 -2.63 2.48
C VAL A 95 9.42 -3.18 3.80
N ALA A 96 9.35 -4.49 4.01
CA ALA A 96 9.90 -5.13 5.22
C ALA A 96 11.42 -4.96 5.34
N ALA A 97 12.15 -5.02 4.21
CA ALA A 97 13.59 -4.81 4.20
C ALA A 97 14.01 -3.35 4.49
N ALA A 98 13.10 -2.39 4.34
CA ALA A 98 13.37 -0.97 4.58
C ALA A 98 13.69 -0.63 6.05
N GLY A 99 13.35 -1.51 7.00
CA GLY A 99 13.75 -1.38 8.41
C GLY A 99 15.23 -1.65 8.70
N GLY A 100 16.03 -2.03 7.68
CA GLY A 100 17.45 -2.33 7.78
C GLY A 100 18.35 -1.09 7.66
N HIS A 101 19.57 -1.29 7.13
CA HIS A 101 20.62 -0.27 7.07
C HIS A 101 20.55 0.68 5.87
N ASP A 102 19.54 0.55 4.98
CA ASP A 102 19.38 1.41 3.79
C ASP A 102 18.44 2.59 4.11
N ALA A 103 19.02 3.72 4.50
CA ALA A 103 18.28 4.93 4.85
C ALA A 103 17.46 5.50 3.67
N ALA A 104 17.94 5.32 2.42
CA ALA A 104 17.22 5.80 1.23
C ALA A 104 15.97 4.95 0.96
N LEU A 105 16.07 3.62 1.14
CA LEU A 105 14.92 2.73 1.05
C LEU A 105 13.92 3.00 2.20
N ALA A 106 14.40 3.22 3.42
CA ALA A 106 13.54 3.57 4.55
C ALA A 106 12.76 4.87 4.30
N ALA A 107 13.41 5.90 3.76
CA ALA A 107 12.78 7.17 3.41
C ALA A 107 11.74 6.99 2.28
N ALA A 108 12.05 6.19 1.25
CA ALA A 108 11.12 5.87 0.16
C ALA A 108 9.89 5.11 0.68
N ASN A 109 10.11 4.14 1.58
CA ASN A 109 9.04 3.39 2.22
C ASN A 109 8.13 4.29 3.09
N HIS A 110 8.73 5.16 3.90
CA HIS A 110 7.96 6.12 4.70
C HIS A 110 7.10 7.02 3.81
N ARG A 111 7.65 7.55 2.72
CA ARG A 111 6.88 8.35 1.75
C ARG A 111 5.75 7.58 1.11
N PHE A 112 6.01 6.32 0.69
CA PHE A 112 4.98 5.45 0.13
C PHE A 112 3.78 5.33 1.07
N TRP A 113 4.01 4.99 2.34
CA TRP A 113 2.93 4.82 3.31
C TRP A 113 2.25 6.13 3.65
N THR A 114 2.99 7.24 3.81
CA THR A 114 2.40 8.55 4.07
C THR A 114 1.44 8.96 2.94
N GLU A 115 1.86 8.83 1.69
CA GLU A 115 1.05 9.19 0.54
C GLU A 115 -0.16 8.23 0.39
N ARG A 116 0.07 6.93 0.56
CA ARG A 116 -0.98 5.92 0.39
C ARG A 116 -2.04 6.00 1.49
N LEU A 117 -1.66 6.07 2.75
CA LEU A 117 -2.60 6.17 3.87
C LEU A 117 -3.41 7.46 3.83
N ALA A 118 -2.81 8.57 3.38
CA ALA A 118 -3.55 9.82 3.18
C ALA A 118 -4.65 9.68 2.12
N LEU A 119 -4.37 8.98 1.02
CA LEU A 119 -5.35 8.68 -0.03
C LEU A 119 -6.45 7.74 0.47
N ASP A 120 -6.08 6.64 1.11
CA ASP A 120 -7.05 5.66 1.64
C ASP A 120 -7.92 6.29 2.74
N GLY A 121 -7.38 7.23 3.52
CA GLY A 121 -8.10 7.98 4.55
C GLY A 121 -9.28 8.82 4.03
N GLU A 122 -9.34 9.10 2.72
CA GLU A 122 -10.50 9.77 2.12
C GLU A 122 -11.79 8.95 2.28
N ILE A 123 -11.70 7.63 2.39
CA ILE A 123 -12.83 6.75 2.72
C ILE A 123 -13.47 7.18 4.04
N VAL A 124 -12.63 7.32 5.07
CA VAL A 124 -13.09 7.67 6.43
C VAL A 124 -13.59 9.11 6.50
N LYS A 125 -12.91 10.05 5.83
CA LYS A 125 -13.36 11.46 5.76
C LYS A 125 -14.74 11.58 5.12
N ARG A 126 -15.01 10.83 4.05
CA ARG A 126 -16.35 10.78 3.45
C ARG A 126 -17.39 10.18 4.40
N ALA A 127 -17.03 9.12 5.13
CA ALA A 127 -17.89 8.51 6.12
C ALA A 127 -18.23 9.50 7.27
N VAL A 128 -17.26 10.25 7.78
CA VAL A 128 -17.49 11.33 8.76
C VAL A 128 -18.43 12.39 8.18
N ALA A 129 -18.22 12.83 6.95
CA ALA A 129 -19.08 13.82 6.31
C ALA A 129 -20.52 13.35 6.11
N ARG A 130 -20.76 12.04 5.97
CA ARG A 130 -22.10 11.43 5.90
C ARG A 130 -22.73 11.15 7.27
N GLY A 131 -21.94 11.19 8.35
CA GLY A 131 -22.37 10.77 9.67
C GLY A 131 -22.25 9.26 9.93
N ASP A 132 -21.57 8.51 9.06
CA ASP A 132 -21.34 7.07 9.18
C ASP A 132 -20.15 6.75 10.11
N ALA A 133 -19.33 7.74 10.45
CA ALA A 133 -18.22 7.64 11.39
C ALA A 133 -18.24 8.84 12.36
N ARG A 134 -17.62 8.65 13.52
CA ARG A 134 -17.46 9.71 14.51
C ARG A 134 -16.58 10.84 13.97
N PRO A 135 -16.84 12.11 14.34
CA PRO A 135 -16.06 13.24 13.82
C PRO A 135 -14.63 13.33 14.40
N ASP A 136 -14.35 12.61 15.48
CA ASP A 136 -13.07 12.61 16.21
C ASP A 136 -12.14 11.43 15.84
N VAL A 137 -12.54 10.57 14.89
CA VAL A 137 -11.65 9.47 14.42
C VAL A 137 -10.52 10.02 13.57
N ASP A 138 -9.33 9.49 13.78
CA ASP A 138 -8.23 9.71 12.84
C ASP A 138 -8.40 8.80 11.61
N PRO A 139 -8.55 9.36 10.41
CA PRO A 139 -8.70 8.58 9.20
C PRO A 139 -7.54 7.62 8.93
N VAL A 140 -6.31 8.00 9.26
CA VAL A 140 -5.12 7.18 9.05
C VAL A 140 -5.12 5.99 10.00
N GLU A 141 -5.45 6.20 11.28
CA GLU A 141 -5.50 5.11 12.28
C GLU A 141 -6.56 4.06 11.92
N VAL A 142 -7.71 4.44 11.37
CA VAL A 142 -8.73 3.49 10.90
C VAL A 142 -8.21 2.64 9.75
N ILE A 143 -7.53 3.27 8.78
CA ILE A 143 -6.92 2.54 7.66
C ILE A 143 -5.80 1.62 8.13
N GLU A 144 -4.95 2.07 9.06
CA GLU A 144 -3.90 1.24 9.66
C GLU A 144 -4.46 0.03 10.42
N ALA A 145 -5.58 0.22 11.15
CA ALA A 145 -6.25 -0.88 11.84
C ALA A 145 -6.79 -1.95 10.88
N VAL A 146 -7.17 -1.57 9.65
CA VAL A 146 -7.63 -2.49 8.60
C VAL A 146 -6.46 -3.15 7.88
N LEU A 147 -5.46 -2.38 7.44
CA LEU A 147 -4.37 -2.89 6.61
C LEU A 147 -3.27 -3.58 7.42
N GLY A 148 -2.99 -3.11 8.64
CA GLY A 148 -1.93 -3.64 9.50
C GLY A 148 -2.03 -5.15 9.73
N PRO A 149 -3.17 -5.71 10.13
CA PRO A 149 -3.33 -7.16 10.31
C PRO A 149 -3.11 -7.98 9.03
N ILE A 150 -3.41 -7.43 7.85
CA ILE A 150 -3.16 -8.08 6.55
C ILE A 150 -1.64 -8.23 6.34
N TYR A 151 -0.90 -7.14 6.50
CA TYR A 151 0.56 -7.15 6.35
C TYR A 151 1.26 -7.93 7.46
N PHE A 152 0.76 -7.88 8.70
CA PHE A 152 1.24 -8.72 9.78
C PHE A 152 1.15 -10.21 9.43
N ARG A 153 0.01 -10.65 8.88
CA ARG A 153 -0.14 -12.03 8.42
C ARG A 153 0.86 -12.41 7.34
N LEU A 154 1.03 -11.54 6.36
CA LEU A 154 1.93 -11.81 5.22
C LEU A 154 3.41 -11.80 5.62
N LEU A 155 3.82 -10.81 6.43
CA LEU A 155 5.23 -10.57 6.75
C LEU A 155 5.73 -11.34 7.96
N VAL A 156 4.89 -11.52 8.97
CA VAL A 156 5.31 -12.08 10.26
C VAL A 156 4.90 -13.54 10.40
N THR A 157 3.63 -13.87 10.10
CA THR A 157 3.14 -15.25 10.32
C THR A 157 3.19 -16.11 9.06
N GLY A 158 3.46 -15.54 7.88
CA GLY A 158 3.47 -16.25 6.60
C GLY A 158 2.09 -16.74 6.13
N ASN A 159 1.00 -16.32 6.79
CA ASN A 159 -0.35 -16.75 6.47
C ASN A 159 -1.00 -15.84 5.45
N ARG A 160 -1.74 -16.39 4.50
CA ARG A 160 -2.57 -15.61 3.58
C ARG A 160 -3.83 -15.10 4.29
N PRO A 161 -4.18 -13.80 4.13
CA PRO A 161 -5.41 -13.25 4.67
C PRO A 161 -6.61 -13.78 3.86
N GLY A 162 -7.38 -14.72 4.43
CA GLY A 162 -8.60 -15.23 3.82
C GLY A 162 -9.78 -14.29 4.06
N ARG A 163 -10.85 -14.45 3.25
CA ARG A 163 -12.05 -13.61 3.28
C ARG A 163 -12.64 -13.42 4.69
N ALA A 164 -12.89 -14.50 5.41
CA ALA A 164 -13.45 -14.43 6.76
C ALA A 164 -12.56 -13.70 7.78
N PHE A 165 -11.24 -13.63 7.54
CA PHE A 165 -10.35 -12.83 8.35
C PHE A 165 -10.49 -11.34 7.99
N ILE A 166 -10.57 -11.02 6.70
CA ILE A 166 -10.74 -9.64 6.21
C ILE A 166 -12.05 -9.06 6.74
N GLU A 167 -13.15 -9.82 6.64
CA GLU A 167 -14.45 -9.41 7.18
C GLU A 167 -14.34 -9.05 8.67
N ARG A 168 -13.73 -9.91 9.48
CA ARG A 168 -13.60 -9.65 10.93
C ARG A 168 -12.77 -8.42 11.30
N ILE A 169 -11.65 -8.17 10.60
CA ILE A 169 -10.84 -6.97 10.89
C ILE A 169 -11.57 -5.69 10.47
N VAL A 170 -12.35 -5.75 9.40
CA VAL A 170 -13.18 -4.64 8.96
C VAL A 170 -14.31 -4.38 9.95
N ASP A 171 -14.99 -5.42 10.43
CA ASP A 171 -16.03 -5.29 11.48
C ASP A 171 -15.47 -4.60 12.72
N LEU A 172 -14.27 -4.99 13.16
CA LEU A 172 -13.61 -4.39 14.33
C LEU A 172 -13.26 -2.91 14.10
N ALA A 173 -12.67 -2.59 12.93
CA ALA A 173 -12.26 -1.23 12.61
C ALA A 173 -13.47 -0.30 12.39
N ALA A 174 -14.46 -0.74 11.62
CA ALA A 174 -15.69 0.01 11.38
C ALA A 174 -16.49 0.21 12.68
N GLY A 175 -16.61 -0.84 13.50
CA GLY A 175 -17.26 -0.76 14.81
C GLY A 175 -16.57 0.24 15.75
N GLY A 176 -15.24 0.26 15.78
CA GLY A 176 -14.46 1.25 16.53
C GLY A 176 -14.62 2.67 16.02
N ALA A 177 -14.76 2.86 14.70
CA ALA A 177 -14.95 4.17 14.09
C ALA A 177 -16.38 4.72 14.25
N THR A 178 -17.37 3.86 14.50
CA THR A 178 -18.79 4.25 14.67
C THR A 178 -19.24 4.29 16.12
N ALA A 179 -18.61 3.51 17.02
CA ALA A 179 -19.00 3.45 18.43
C ALA A 179 -18.81 4.80 19.13
N SER A 180 -19.84 5.27 19.86
CA SER A 180 -19.73 6.46 20.71
C SER A 180 -18.69 6.19 21.81
N CYS A 181 -17.72 7.10 21.96
CA CYS A 181 -16.78 7.04 23.07
C CYS A 181 -17.52 7.49 24.33
N GLU A 182 -18.16 6.54 25.06
CA GLU A 182 -18.56 6.85 26.43
C GLU A 182 -17.27 7.01 27.25
N PRO A 183 -17.10 8.14 27.95
CA PRO A 183 -15.93 8.31 28.81
C PRO A 183 -15.97 7.21 29.89
N ARG A 184 -14.88 6.44 29.97
CA ARG A 184 -14.69 5.50 31.09
C ARG A 184 -14.57 6.31 32.35
N THR A 185 -15.65 6.28 33.16
CA THR A 185 -15.69 6.81 34.53
C THR A 185 -14.76 6.08 35.46
#